data_279e9c50a0274ffd7c64f6a8cf992459
#
_entry.id   279e9c50a0274ffd7c64f6a8cf992459
#
_cell.length_a   1.000
_cell.length_b   1.000
_cell.length_c   1.000
_cell.angle_alpha   90.00
_cell.angle_beta   90.00
_cell.angle_gamma   90.00
#
_symmetry.space_group_name_H-M   'P 1'
#
loop_
_entity.id
_entity.type
_entity.pdbx_description
1 polymer ?
#
loop_
_entity_poly.entity_id
_entity_poly.type
_entity_poly.pdbx_seq_one_letter_code
_entity_poly.pdbx_strand_id
1 'polypeptide(L)'
;MPRETSRSHRSPTPTLRVVLPLQMECRQNPPPTLHPTTTKPKRRLPPEVLTDDEVCALMRACGRYAPTGLRSRALIALLYRSGLRINEALSLYPKDLDLTEGCIRVLNGKGGRSRTVGLDPGAAAVIERWLDARSHLGLCGRHPVFCTLRGQAMAAAYVRVMLKRLAARAGIDKRVHAHGLRHTHAAQLRAEGVDIAIISRQLGHASITTTARYLDHLAPTAVIEAMRRRRWTGA
;
A
#
# COMPACT_ATOMS: atom_id res chain seq x y z
N MET A 1 79.28 16.80 -10.48
CA MET A 1 80.50 16.00 -10.41
C MET A 1 80.96 15.97 -8.98
N PRO A 2 81.51 14.90 -8.40
CA PRO A 2 81.74 13.51 -8.85
C PRO A 2 81.07 12.51 -7.84
N ARG A 3 81.01 11.29 -7.91
CA ARG A 3 81.68 10.07 -8.41
C ARG A 3 80.92 8.84 -7.88
N GLU A 4 80.82 7.90 -8.75
CA GLU A 4 80.52 6.49 -8.57
C GLU A 4 81.22 5.80 -7.40
N THR A 5 80.54 4.80 -6.81
CA THR A 5 81.17 3.50 -6.52
C THR A 5 80.12 2.37 -6.52
N SER A 6 80.31 1.49 -7.50
CA SER A 6 79.67 0.20 -7.64
C SER A 6 80.11 -0.78 -6.55
N ARG A 7 79.23 -1.58 -5.99
CA ARG A 7 79.60 -2.88 -5.37
C ARG A 7 78.57 -3.95 -5.75
N SER A 8 79.05 -4.85 -6.51
CA SER A 8 78.48 -6.14 -6.84
C SER A 8 78.36 -7.03 -5.60
N HIS A 9 77.20 -7.60 -5.34
CA HIS A 9 77.11 -8.77 -4.46
C HIS A 9 76.36 -9.89 -5.18
N ARG A 10 77.07 -11.01 -5.26
CA ARG A 10 76.69 -12.29 -5.84
C ARG A 10 75.51 -12.89 -5.05
N SER A 11 74.62 -13.46 -5.78
CA SER A 11 73.51 -14.28 -5.32
C SER A 11 73.96 -15.67 -4.86
N PRO A 12 73.47 -16.23 -3.79
CA PRO A 12 73.56 -17.66 -3.55
C PRO A 12 72.34 -18.39 -4.16
N THR A 13 72.64 -19.49 -4.76
CA THR A 13 71.74 -20.48 -5.36
C THR A 13 70.78 -21.09 -4.35
N PRO A 14 69.47 -21.22 -4.66
CA PRO A 14 68.56 -21.90 -3.76
C PRO A 14 68.60 -23.41 -3.95
N THR A 15 68.83 -24.10 -2.86
CA THR A 15 68.72 -25.53 -2.71
C THR A 15 67.24 -25.99 -2.85
N LEU A 16 66.94 -26.82 -3.82
CA LEU A 16 65.65 -27.47 -4.00
C LEU A 16 65.34 -28.42 -2.82
N ARG A 17 64.45 -28.03 -1.94
CA ARG A 17 63.83 -28.94 -0.97
C ARG A 17 62.60 -29.61 -1.63
N VAL A 18 62.70 -30.90 -1.88
CA VAL A 18 61.60 -31.74 -2.28
C VAL A 18 60.62 -31.84 -1.09
N VAL A 19 59.40 -31.24 -1.25
CA VAL A 19 58.32 -31.39 -0.31
C VAL A 19 57.40 -32.49 -0.82
N LEU A 20 57.32 -33.58 -0.08
CA LEU A 20 56.33 -34.66 -0.30
C LEU A 20 54.89 -34.13 -0.16
N PRO A 21 53.95 -34.59 -0.98
CA PRO A 21 52.56 -34.16 -0.87
C PRO A 21 51.89 -34.76 0.38
N LEU A 22 51.39 -33.87 1.23
CA LEU A 22 50.44 -34.22 2.29
C LEU A 22 49.15 -34.79 1.66
N GLN A 23 48.84 -36.02 1.97
CA GLN A 23 47.56 -36.63 1.64
C GLN A 23 46.46 -35.84 2.41
N MET A 24 45.67 -35.03 1.68
CA MET A 24 44.45 -34.46 2.18
C MET A 24 43.39 -35.58 2.26
N GLU A 25 43.13 -36.07 3.45
CA GLU A 25 41.90 -36.82 3.75
C GLU A 25 40.70 -35.95 3.49
N CYS A 26 40.01 -36.28 2.43
CA CYS A 26 38.71 -35.65 2.10
C CYS A 26 37.67 -36.13 3.12
N ARG A 27 37.41 -35.32 4.18
CA ARG A 27 36.27 -35.56 5.05
C ARG A 27 35.02 -35.31 4.22
N GLN A 28 34.36 -36.40 3.86
CA GLN A 28 33.03 -36.37 3.24
C GLN A 28 32.04 -35.90 4.33
N ASN A 29 31.65 -34.61 4.28
CA ASN A 29 30.48 -34.15 4.99
C ASN A 29 29.24 -34.80 4.36
N PRO A 30 28.36 -35.43 5.16
CA PRO A 30 27.10 -35.92 4.62
C PRO A 30 26.28 -34.77 4.06
N PRO A 31 25.52 -34.96 2.97
CA PRO A 31 24.70 -33.91 2.39
C PRO A 31 23.68 -33.41 3.43
N PRO A 32 23.35 -32.11 3.45
CA PRO A 32 22.38 -31.58 4.36
C PRO A 32 21.02 -32.25 4.13
N THR A 33 20.50 -32.92 5.13
CA THR A 33 19.15 -33.47 5.15
C THR A 33 18.16 -32.32 5.02
N LEU A 34 17.63 -32.10 3.81
CA LEU A 34 16.51 -31.22 3.55
C LEU A 34 15.26 -31.80 4.24
N HIS A 35 15.00 -31.38 5.47
CA HIS A 35 13.68 -31.55 6.05
C HIS A 35 12.70 -30.69 5.25
N PRO A 36 11.65 -31.27 4.64
CA PRO A 36 10.64 -30.49 3.98
C PRO A 36 9.89 -29.69 5.06
N THR A 37 10.22 -28.40 5.21
CA THR A 37 9.38 -27.47 5.97
C THR A 37 8.08 -27.28 5.21
N THR A 38 7.13 -28.20 5.42
CA THR A 38 5.74 -28.00 5.01
C THR A 38 5.13 -26.90 5.85
N THR A 39 5.45 -25.65 5.55
CA THR A 39 4.66 -24.52 6.03
C THR A 39 3.28 -24.63 5.39
N LYS A 40 2.30 -25.16 6.13
CA LYS A 40 0.88 -25.13 5.74
C LYS A 40 0.57 -23.69 5.28
N PRO A 41 0.01 -23.50 4.07
CA PRO A 41 -0.35 -22.16 3.61
C PRO A 41 -1.28 -21.55 4.65
N LYS A 42 -0.89 -20.41 5.24
CA LYS A 42 -1.75 -19.66 6.15
C LYS A 42 -3.06 -19.41 5.43
N ARG A 43 -4.15 -20.02 5.89
CA ARG A 43 -5.50 -19.78 5.40
C ARG A 43 -5.75 -18.28 5.48
N ARG A 44 -5.67 -17.59 4.34
CA ARG A 44 -6.00 -16.17 4.26
C ARG A 44 -7.52 -16.10 4.38
N LEU A 45 -8.00 -15.60 5.51
CA LEU A 45 -9.40 -15.25 5.66
C LEU A 45 -9.75 -14.22 4.59
N PRO A 46 -10.98 -14.29 4.02
CA PRO A 46 -11.43 -13.27 3.06
C PRO A 46 -11.32 -11.89 3.72
N PRO A 47 -11.01 -10.84 2.94
CA PRO A 47 -10.93 -9.50 3.49
C PRO A 47 -12.29 -9.07 4.03
N GLU A 48 -12.30 -8.55 5.25
CA GLU A 48 -13.50 -8.03 5.90
C GLU A 48 -13.87 -6.70 5.25
N VAL A 49 -15.06 -6.67 4.64
CA VAL A 49 -15.65 -5.47 4.05
C VAL A 49 -16.44 -4.74 5.14
N LEU A 50 -16.21 -3.43 5.26
CA LEU A 50 -16.97 -2.58 6.18
C LEU A 50 -18.33 -2.23 5.56
N THR A 51 -19.36 -2.15 6.40
CA THR A 51 -20.64 -1.57 5.99
C THR A 51 -20.56 -0.04 5.98
N ASP A 52 -21.53 0.62 5.34
CA ASP A 52 -21.62 2.08 5.34
C ASP A 52 -21.76 2.64 6.75
N ASP A 53 -22.55 1.97 7.60
CA ASP A 53 -22.73 2.35 9.01
C ASP A 53 -21.41 2.25 9.80
N GLU A 54 -20.61 1.21 9.57
CA GLU A 54 -19.30 1.05 10.19
C GLU A 54 -18.32 2.14 9.73
N VAL A 55 -18.34 2.50 8.45
CA VAL A 55 -17.51 3.62 7.93
C VAL A 55 -17.99 4.95 8.53
N CYS A 56 -19.30 5.18 8.59
CA CYS A 56 -19.87 6.37 9.24
C CYS A 56 -19.50 6.43 10.72
N ALA A 57 -19.53 5.31 11.44
CA ALA A 57 -19.12 5.23 12.84
C ALA A 57 -17.63 5.54 12.99
N LEU A 58 -16.79 4.98 12.11
CA LEU A 58 -15.35 5.27 12.07
C LEU A 58 -15.08 6.76 11.83
N MET A 59 -15.81 7.39 10.92
CA MET A 59 -15.73 8.83 10.64
C MET A 59 -16.19 9.67 11.84
N ARG A 60 -17.27 9.27 12.54
CA ARG A 60 -17.74 9.94 13.77
C ARG A 60 -16.75 9.82 14.92
N ALA A 61 -16.01 8.71 15.02
CA ALA A 61 -14.99 8.50 16.03
C ALA A 61 -13.76 9.45 15.87
N CYS A 62 -13.57 10.06 14.70
CA CYS A 62 -12.62 11.14 14.53
C CYS A 62 -13.10 12.41 15.22
N GLY A 63 -12.21 13.16 15.84
CA GLY A 63 -12.54 14.47 16.42
C GLY A 63 -13.12 15.43 15.37
N ARG A 64 -14.20 16.14 15.73
CA ARG A 64 -14.98 16.92 14.76
C ARG A 64 -14.34 18.26 14.39
N TYR A 65 -13.67 18.90 15.35
CA TYR A 65 -13.16 20.26 15.22
C TYR A 65 -11.64 20.36 15.33
N ALA A 66 -11.00 19.43 16.01
CA ALA A 66 -9.55 19.43 16.13
C ALA A 66 -8.87 19.17 14.79
N PRO A 67 -7.80 19.88 14.43
CA PRO A 67 -7.12 19.70 13.15
C PRO A 67 -6.69 18.24 12.88
N THR A 68 -6.26 17.53 13.93
CA THR A 68 -5.92 16.11 13.82
C THR A 68 -7.11 15.22 13.51
N GLY A 69 -8.30 15.58 14.00
CA GLY A 69 -9.55 14.90 13.72
C GLY A 69 -10.01 15.12 12.27
N LEU A 70 -9.98 16.37 11.80
CA LEU A 70 -10.28 16.74 10.41
C LEU A 70 -9.34 16.01 9.44
N ARG A 71 -8.05 16.01 9.73
CA ARG A 71 -7.04 15.25 8.96
C ARG A 71 -7.36 13.75 8.90
N SER A 72 -7.70 13.16 10.04
CA SER A 72 -8.00 11.73 10.11
C SER A 72 -9.26 11.38 9.31
N ARG A 73 -10.29 12.20 9.40
CA ARG A 73 -11.53 12.06 8.59
C ARG A 73 -11.23 12.15 7.10
N ALA A 74 -10.46 13.16 6.68
CA ALA A 74 -10.08 13.35 5.29
C ALA A 74 -9.27 12.16 4.75
N LEU A 75 -8.32 11.64 5.55
CA LEU A 75 -7.55 10.46 5.16
C LEU A 75 -8.42 9.21 5.01
N ILE A 76 -9.35 8.98 5.94
CA ILE A 76 -10.29 7.85 5.87
C ILE A 76 -11.20 8.01 4.65
N ALA A 77 -11.79 9.19 4.43
CA ALA A 77 -12.63 9.48 3.27
C ALA A 77 -11.87 9.22 1.96
N LEU A 78 -10.63 9.73 1.87
CA LEU A 78 -9.78 9.49 0.70
C LEU A 78 -9.55 8.00 0.45
N LEU A 79 -9.06 7.25 1.47
CA LEU A 79 -8.77 5.83 1.33
C LEU A 79 -10.01 5.00 0.97
N TYR A 80 -11.15 5.36 1.55
CA TYR A 80 -12.42 4.68 1.36
C TYR A 80 -13.05 4.96 0.00
N ARG A 81 -13.05 6.22 -0.46
CA ARG A 81 -13.77 6.62 -1.68
C ARG A 81 -12.90 6.69 -2.94
N SER A 82 -11.57 6.64 -2.81
CA SER A 82 -10.67 6.57 -3.97
C SER A 82 -9.97 5.22 -4.14
N GLY A 83 -9.94 4.42 -3.07
CA GLY A 83 -9.26 3.13 -3.08
C GLY A 83 -7.73 3.23 -3.22
N LEU A 84 -7.11 4.35 -2.90
CA LEU A 84 -5.67 4.54 -2.95
C LEU A 84 -4.93 3.61 -1.98
N ARG A 85 -3.70 3.23 -2.33
CA ARG A 85 -2.79 2.59 -1.37
C ARG A 85 -2.33 3.60 -0.34
N ILE A 86 -2.09 3.15 0.89
CA ILE A 86 -1.70 4.06 1.98
C ILE A 86 -0.48 4.93 1.62
N ASN A 87 0.54 4.37 1.02
CA ASN A 87 1.73 5.13 0.64
C ASN A 87 1.44 6.12 -0.50
N GLU A 88 0.55 5.78 -1.44
CA GLU A 88 0.07 6.70 -2.47
C GLU A 88 -0.64 7.89 -1.82
N ALA A 89 -1.57 7.63 -0.90
CA ALA A 89 -2.32 8.67 -0.20
C ALA A 89 -1.41 9.59 0.63
N LEU A 90 -0.40 9.04 1.31
CA LEU A 90 0.52 9.82 2.15
C LEU A 90 1.56 10.61 1.35
N SER A 91 1.78 10.27 0.07
CA SER A 91 2.68 11.00 -0.83
C SER A 91 2.01 12.10 -1.64
N LEU A 92 0.70 12.31 -1.50
CA LEU A 92 -0.03 13.35 -2.21
C LEU A 92 0.32 14.75 -1.70
N TYR A 93 0.45 15.67 -2.64
CA TYR A 93 0.55 17.10 -2.38
C TYR A 93 -0.74 17.82 -2.84
N PRO A 94 -1.05 19.02 -2.35
CA PRO A 94 -2.26 19.75 -2.76
C PRO A 94 -2.41 19.89 -4.27
N LYS A 95 -1.32 20.07 -5.00
CA LYS A 95 -1.29 20.18 -6.48
C LYS A 95 -1.75 18.90 -7.20
N ASP A 96 -1.78 17.76 -6.50
CA ASP A 96 -2.18 16.47 -7.06
C ASP A 96 -3.70 16.24 -6.92
N LEU A 97 -4.40 17.11 -6.20
CA LEU A 97 -5.82 17.08 -5.99
C LEU A 97 -6.52 18.13 -6.84
N ASP A 98 -7.48 17.71 -7.63
CA ASP A 98 -8.45 18.56 -8.27
C ASP A 98 -9.83 18.21 -7.72
N LEU A 99 -10.23 18.91 -6.66
CA LEU A 99 -11.48 18.63 -5.94
C LEU A 99 -12.70 19.13 -6.72
N THR A 100 -12.53 20.08 -7.64
CA THR A 100 -13.59 20.61 -8.51
C THR A 100 -13.96 19.56 -9.55
N GLU A 101 -12.96 18.99 -10.22
CA GLU A 101 -13.16 17.92 -11.21
C GLU A 101 -13.31 16.54 -10.55
N GLY A 102 -13.17 16.44 -9.23
CA GLY A 102 -13.26 15.19 -8.49
C GLY A 102 -12.19 14.17 -8.89
N CYS A 103 -10.95 14.63 -9.10
CA CYS A 103 -9.88 13.74 -9.50
C CYS A 103 -8.57 13.92 -8.71
N ILE A 104 -7.77 12.85 -8.67
CA ILE A 104 -6.49 12.77 -7.96
C ILE A 104 -5.44 12.24 -8.91
N ARG A 105 -4.33 12.95 -9.06
CA ARG A 105 -3.16 12.51 -9.83
C ARG A 105 -2.21 11.72 -8.95
N VAL A 106 -2.06 10.43 -9.21
CA VAL A 106 -1.11 9.56 -8.52
C VAL A 106 0.15 9.42 -9.37
N LEU A 107 1.22 10.11 -8.99
CA LEU A 107 2.46 10.17 -9.78
C LEU A 107 3.36 8.94 -9.57
N ASN A 108 3.39 8.37 -8.37
CA ASN A 108 4.27 7.26 -7.98
C ASN A 108 3.47 5.99 -7.67
N GLY A 109 2.72 5.48 -8.64
CA GLY A 109 2.05 4.19 -8.51
C GLY A 109 3.05 3.01 -8.47
N LYS A 110 2.58 1.82 -8.09
CA LYS A 110 3.41 0.59 -8.12
C LYS A 110 3.97 0.38 -9.54
N GLY A 111 5.30 0.34 -9.67
CA GLY A 111 6.00 0.24 -10.96
C GLY A 111 6.21 1.57 -11.68
N GLY A 112 6.16 2.73 -10.98
CA GLY A 112 6.47 4.04 -11.54
C GLY A 112 5.39 4.62 -12.50
N ARG A 113 4.23 3.97 -12.61
CA ARG A 113 3.16 4.42 -13.51
C ARG A 113 2.29 5.47 -12.83
N SER A 114 2.12 6.61 -13.48
CA SER A 114 1.13 7.62 -13.09
C SER A 114 -0.28 7.19 -13.51
N ARG A 115 -1.28 7.62 -12.75
CA ARG A 115 -2.69 7.45 -13.09
C ARG A 115 -3.56 8.53 -12.46
N THR A 116 -4.70 8.78 -13.06
CA THR A 116 -5.77 9.58 -12.45
C THR A 116 -6.77 8.67 -11.78
N VAL A 117 -7.24 9.06 -10.60
CA VAL A 117 -8.19 8.32 -9.76
C VAL A 117 -9.38 9.24 -9.51
N GLY A 118 -10.59 8.74 -9.67
CA GLY A 118 -11.82 9.49 -9.38
C GLY A 118 -12.08 9.61 -7.88
N LEU A 119 -12.75 10.69 -7.51
CA LEU A 119 -13.19 10.99 -6.15
C LEU A 119 -14.61 11.55 -6.19
N ASP A 120 -15.50 11.04 -5.34
CA ASP A 120 -16.87 11.55 -5.26
C ASP A 120 -16.94 12.91 -4.52
N PRO A 121 -18.00 13.72 -4.79
CA PRO A 121 -18.14 15.04 -4.18
C PRO A 121 -18.19 15.04 -2.66
N GLY A 122 -18.75 14.00 -2.05
CA GLY A 122 -18.84 13.88 -0.59
C GLY A 122 -17.46 13.73 0.04
N ALA A 123 -16.59 12.90 -0.54
CA ALA A 123 -15.21 12.76 -0.09
C ALA A 123 -14.39 14.04 -0.39
N ALA A 124 -14.62 14.70 -1.54
CA ALA A 124 -13.99 15.97 -1.88
C ALA A 124 -14.27 17.02 -0.81
N ALA A 125 -15.53 17.21 -0.41
CA ALA A 125 -15.93 18.16 0.64
C ALA A 125 -15.28 17.88 2.02
N VAL A 126 -15.07 16.60 2.37
CA VAL A 126 -14.39 16.24 3.61
C VAL A 126 -12.88 16.57 3.52
N ILE A 127 -12.28 16.37 2.37
CA ILE A 127 -10.87 16.68 2.13
C ILE A 127 -10.65 18.20 2.12
N GLU A 128 -11.53 18.95 1.47
CA GLU A 128 -11.51 20.41 1.41
C GLU A 128 -11.48 21.04 2.81
N ARG A 129 -12.35 20.60 3.70
CA ARG A 129 -12.35 21.05 5.12
C ARG A 129 -11.00 20.83 5.82
N TRP A 130 -10.32 19.76 5.48
CA TRP A 130 -8.96 19.54 5.99
C TRP A 130 -7.95 20.47 5.33
N LEU A 131 -8.05 20.70 4.02
CA LEU A 131 -7.17 21.63 3.31
C LEU A 131 -7.32 23.06 3.86
N ASP A 132 -8.52 23.49 4.16
CA ASP A 132 -8.80 24.77 4.81
C ASP A 132 -8.18 24.84 6.22
N ALA A 133 -8.43 23.83 7.05
CA ALA A 133 -7.86 23.79 8.39
C ALA A 133 -6.34 23.81 8.38
N ARG A 134 -5.69 23.09 7.42
CA ARG A 134 -4.23 23.07 7.32
C ARG A 134 -3.66 24.38 6.80
N SER A 135 -4.39 25.11 5.96
CA SER A 135 -3.95 26.45 5.49
C SER A 135 -3.88 27.44 6.66
N HIS A 136 -4.88 27.42 7.57
CA HIS A 136 -4.87 28.21 8.80
C HIS A 136 -3.72 27.85 9.76
N LEU A 137 -3.17 26.64 9.65
CA LEU A 137 -1.97 26.22 10.39
C LEU A 137 -0.65 26.62 9.69
N GLY A 138 -0.69 27.38 8.60
CA GLY A 138 0.48 27.76 7.82
C GLY A 138 1.09 26.62 6.99
N LEU A 139 0.38 25.51 6.82
CA LEU A 139 0.83 24.36 6.04
C LEU A 139 0.55 24.61 4.54
N CYS A 140 1.54 25.09 3.83
CA CYS A 140 1.45 25.46 2.41
C CYS A 140 1.59 24.23 1.46
N GLY A 141 1.55 24.49 0.14
CA GLY A 141 1.66 23.48 -0.92
C GLY A 141 2.94 22.64 -0.94
N ARG A 142 3.99 23.07 -0.24
CA ARG A 142 5.25 22.31 -0.08
C ARG A 142 5.15 21.13 0.88
N HIS A 143 4.10 21.08 1.72
CA HIS A 143 3.88 19.99 2.65
C HIS A 143 2.91 18.95 2.04
N PRO A 144 3.07 17.65 2.30
CA PRO A 144 2.12 16.64 1.87
C PRO A 144 0.69 16.96 2.36
N VAL A 145 -0.33 16.49 1.64
CA VAL A 145 -1.73 16.66 2.06
C VAL A 145 -1.93 16.13 3.48
N PHE A 146 -1.41 14.93 3.74
CA PHE A 146 -1.46 14.30 5.06
C PHE A 146 -0.11 14.39 5.74
N CYS A 147 0.04 15.41 6.55
CA CYS A 147 1.24 15.69 7.34
C CYS A 147 0.91 15.86 8.83
N THR A 148 1.93 15.90 9.67
CA THR A 148 1.80 16.32 11.08
C THR A 148 1.43 17.79 11.14
N LEU A 149 1.01 18.30 12.31
CA LEU A 149 0.74 19.74 12.48
C LEU A 149 2.01 20.62 12.35
N ARG A 150 3.20 19.99 12.25
CA ARG A 150 4.47 20.65 11.96
C ARG A 150 4.92 20.48 10.50
N GLY A 151 4.05 20.00 9.62
CA GLY A 151 4.35 19.82 8.19
C GLY A 151 5.13 18.56 7.81
N GLN A 152 5.51 17.70 8.76
CA GLN A 152 6.24 16.47 8.46
C GLN A 152 5.32 15.40 7.87
N ALA A 153 5.81 14.60 6.94
CA ALA A 153 5.07 13.50 6.35
C ALA A 153 4.59 12.50 7.42
N MET A 154 3.37 11.99 7.26
CA MET A 154 2.84 10.95 8.15
C MET A 154 3.39 9.58 7.77
N ALA A 155 3.76 8.78 8.77
CA ALA A 155 4.17 7.40 8.56
C ALA A 155 2.96 6.46 8.44
N ALA A 156 3.03 5.48 7.54
CA ALA A 156 1.98 4.45 7.40
C ALA A 156 1.78 3.63 8.70
N ALA A 157 2.82 3.47 9.50
CA ALA A 157 2.74 2.84 10.82
C ALA A 157 1.83 3.62 11.79
N TYR A 158 1.93 4.96 11.80
CA TYR A 158 1.04 5.80 12.57
C TYR A 158 -0.42 5.64 12.14
N VAL A 159 -0.68 5.64 10.83
CA VAL A 159 -2.05 5.46 10.30
C VAL A 159 -2.64 4.11 10.72
N ARG A 160 -1.81 3.04 10.73
CA ARG A 160 -2.26 1.71 11.20
C ARG A 160 -2.72 1.74 12.66
N VAL A 161 -1.96 2.40 13.54
CA VAL A 161 -2.32 2.54 14.95
C VAL A 161 -3.55 3.43 15.10
N MET A 162 -3.62 4.53 14.37
CA MET A 162 -4.75 5.46 14.37
C MET A 162 -6.05 4.74 13.97
N LEU A 163 -6.07 3.99 12.86
CA LEU A 163 -7.25 3.25 12.40
C LEU A 163 -7.71 2.23 13.44
N LYS A 164 -6.78 1.48 14.05
CA LYS A 164 -7.11 0.52 15.12
C LYS A 164 -7.77 1.20 16.32
N ARG A 165 -7.24 2.36 16.76
CA ARG A 165 -7.83 3.11 17.87
C ARG A 165 -9.20 3.68 17.54
N LEU A 166 -9.39 4.18 16.33
CA LEU A 166 -10.68 4.70 15.87
C LEU A 166 -11.72 3.60 15.74
N ALA A 167 -11.36 2.41 15.25
CA ALA A 167 -12.23 1.25 15.19
C ALA A 167 -12.71 0.82 16.58
N ALA A 168 -11.79 0.70 17.54
CA ALA A 168 -12.14 0.38 18.93
C ALA A 168 -13.09 1.43 19.53
N ARG A 169 -12.85 2.74 19.29
CA ARG A 169 -13.72 3.83 19.74
C ARG A 169 -15.09 3.80 19.07
N ALA A 170 -15.17 3.35 17.83
CA ALA A 170 -16.41 3.24 17.05
C ALA A 170 -17.19 1.96 17.36
N GLY A 171 -16.68 1.06 18.19
CA GLY A 171 -17.31 -0.24 18.48
C GLY A 171 -17.30 -1.19 17.28
N ILE A 172 -16.28 -1.10 16.41
CA ILE A 172 -16.14 -1.95 15.22
C ILE A 172 -15.25 -3.14 15.56
N ASP A 173 -15.81 -4.34 15.58
CA ASP A 173 -15.07 -5.58 15.87
C ASP A 173 -14.21 -6.04 14.72
N LYS A 174 -14.56 -5.68 13.48
CA LYS A 174 -13.80 -5.98 12.27
C LYS A 174 -12.43 -5.30 12.30
N ARG A 175 -11.46 -5.96 11.66
CA ARG A 175 -10.12 -5.40 11.51
C ARG A 175 -10.08 -4.22 10.55
N VAL A 176 -10.12 -3.00 11.05
CA VAL A 176 -10.01 -1.78 10.24
C VAL A 176 -8.55 -1.45 9.92
N HIS A 177 -8.23 -1.36 8.65
CA HIS A 177 -6.90 -0.99 8.13
C HIS A 177 -7.02 -0.39 6.72
N ALA A 178 -5.99 0.34 6.28
CA ALA A 178 -6.05 1.07 5.01
C ALA A 178 -6.35 0.17 3.79
N HIS A 179 -5.81 -1.05 3.77
CA HIS A 179 -6.11 -1.99 2.71
C HIS A 179 -7.55 -2.53 2.79
N GLY A 180 -8.12 -2.66 4.00
CA GLY A 180 -9.53 -3.01 4.20
C GLY A 180 -10.48 -1.93 3.66
N LEU A 181 -10.17 -0.63 3.86
CA LEU A 181 -10.93 0.47 3.27
C LEU A 181 -10.92 0.42 1.74
N ARG A 182 -9.77 0.11 1.15
CA ARG A 182 -9.67 -0.09 -0.29
C ARG A 182 -10.46 -1.32 -0.76
N HIS A 183 -10.51 -2.40 0.02
CA HIS A 183 -11.36 -3.56 -0.27
C HIS A 183 -12.83 -3.18 -0.25
N THR A 184 -13.24 -2.42 0.76
CA THR A 184 -14.60 -1.90 0.90
C THR A 184 -15.00 -1.06 -0.32
N HIS A 185 -14.13 -0.13 -0.75
CA HIS A 185 -14.34 0.65 -1.97
C HIS A 185 -14.57 -0.23 -3.20
N ALA A 186 -13.71 -1.21 -3.43
CA ALA A 186 -13.85 -2.09 -4.59
C ALA A 186 -15.15 -2.94 -4.53
N ALA A 187 -15.51 -3.40 -3.34
CA ALA A 187 -16.73 -4.17 -3.12
C ALA A 187 -17.99 -3.33 -3.41
N GLN A 188 -18.00 -2.08 -2.97
CA GLN A 188 -19.10 -1.15 -3.21
C GLN A 188 -19.25 -0.81 -4.69
N LEU A 189 -18.15 -0.43 -5.37
CA LEU A 189 -18.20 -0.18 -6.82
C LEU A 189 -18.75 -1.40 -7.58
N ARG A 190 -18.39 -2.61 -7.14
CA ARG A 190 -18.93 -3.84 -7.75
C ARG A 190 -20.41 -4.02 -7.47
N ALA A 191 -20.86 -3.74 -6.25
CA ALA A 191 -22.28 -3.79 -5.88
C ALA A 191 -23.12 -2.72 -6.61
N GLU A 192 -22.55 -1.56 -6.87
CA GLU A 192 -23.11 -0.46 -7.67
C GLU A 192 -23.17 -0.81 -9.18
N GLY A 193 -22.62 -1.96 -9.60
CA GLY A 193 -22.64 -2.40 -10.99
C GLY A 193 -21.55 -1.81 -11.89
N VAL A 194 -20.54 -1.16 -11.29
CA VAL A 194 -19.42 -0.59 -12.04
C VAL A 194 -18.60 -1.69 -12.72
N ASP A 195 -18.23 -1.44 -13.97
CA ASP A 195 -17.44 -2.38 -14.77
C ASP A 195 -16.10 -2.69 -14.14
N ILE A 196 -15.70 -3.97 -14.20
CA ILE A 196 -14.47 -4.46 -13.56
C ILE A 196 -13.21 -3.81 -14.13
N ALA A 197 -13.22 -3.40 -15.41
CA ALA A 197 -12.09 -2.70 -16.02
C ALA A 197 -11.96 -1.28 -15.45
N ILE A 198 -13.07 -0.60 -15.17
CA ILE A 198 -13.09 0.70 -14.51
C ILE A 198 -12.57 0.55 -13.07
N ILE A 199 -13.06 -0.43 -12.31
CA ILE A 199 -12.58 -0.73 -10.96
C ILE A 199 -11.08 -1.02 -10.98
N SER A 200 -10.60 -1.80 -11.95
CA SER A 200 -9.18 -2.14 -12.10
C SER A 200 -8.32 -0.89 -12.34
N ARG A 201 -8.77 0.03 -13.19
CA ARG A 201 -8.10 1.31 -13.46
C ARG A 201 -8.09 2.20 -12.24
N GLN A 202 -9.24 2.36 -11.57
CA GLN A 202 -9.37 3.12 -10.32
C GLN A 202 -8.38 2.64 -9.26
N LEU A 203 -8.30 1.33 -9.05
CA LEU A 203 -7.39 0.73 -8.10
C LEU A 203 -5.92 0.74 -8.57
N GLY A 204 -5.65 0.88 -9.86
CA GLY A 204 -4.30 0.77 -10.42
C GLY A 204 -3.73 -0.64 -10.27
N HIS A 205 -4.51 -1.64 -10.68
CA HIS A 205 -4.03 -3.00 -10.83
C HIS A 205 -3.37 -3.17 -12.21
N ALA A 206 -2.22 -3.80 -12.25
CA ALA A 206 -1.49 -4.05 -13.50
C ALA A 206 -2.22 -5.07 -14.39
N SER A 207 -3.07 -5.91 -13.81
CA SER A 207 -3.86 -6.93 -14.49
C SER A 207 -5.28 -6.95 -13.94
N ILE A 208 -6.26 -7.06 -14.84
CA ILE A 208 -7.67 -7.21 -14.51
C ILE A 208 -7.93 -8.50 -13.73
N THR A 209 -7.13 -9.55 -13.98
CA THR A 209 -7.18 -10.82 -13.25
C THR A 209 -6.95 -10.61 -11.74
N THR A 210 -6.11 -9.62 -11.38
CA THR A 210 -5.91 -9.26 -9.97
C THR A 210 -7.20 -8.71 -9.37
N THR A 211 -7.94 -7.90 -10.12
CA THR A 211 -9.22 -7.33 -9.67
C THR A 211 -10.29 -8.40 -9.61
N ALA A 212 -10.37 -9.28 -10.61
CA ALA A 212 -11.31 -10.39 -10.63
C ALA A 212 -11.12 -11.29 -9.39
N ARG A 213 -9.91 -11.81 -9.17
CA ARG A 213 -9.58 -12.62 -7.99
C ARG A 213 -9.86 -11.90 -6.67
N TYR A 214 -9.71 -10.59 -6.66
CA TYR A 214 -9.96 -9.74 -5.51
C TYR A 214 -11.45 -9.66 -5.16
N LEU A 215 -12.32 -9.73 -6.16
CA LEU A 215 -13.77 -9.63 -6.04
C LEU A 215 -14.49 -10.99 -6.12
N ASP A 216 -13.78 -12.07 -6.42
CA ASP A 216 -14.36 -13.42 -6.59
C ASP A 216 -15.19 -13.90 -5.38
N HIS A 217 -14.79 -13.51 -4.16
CA HIS A 217 -15.53 -13.85 -2.95
C HIS A 217 -16.87 -13.10 -2.82
N LEU A 218 -17.09 -12.05 -3.61
CA LEU A 218 -18.35 -11.29 -3.71
C LEU A 218 -19.21 -11.75 -4.90
N ALA A 219 -18.63 -12.55 -5.80
CA ALA A 219 -19.22 -12.93 -7.06
C ALA A 219 -20.52 -13.78 -6.98
N PRO A 220 -20.68 -14.74 -6.01
CA PRO A 220 -21.85 -15.63 -6.01
C PRO A 220 -23.18 -14.85 -5.97
N THR A 221 -23.30 -13.85 -5.11
CA THR A 221 -24.52 -13.04 -4.98
C THR A 221 -24.81 -12.25 -6.25
N ALA A 222 -23.79 -11.60 -6.81
CA ALA A 222 -23.94 -10.81 -8.03
C ALA A 222 -24.35 -11.66 -9.23
N VAL A 223 -23.85 -12.89 -9.36
CA VAL A 223 -24.25 -13.82 -10.43
C VAL A 223 -25.71 -14.23 -10.27
N ILE A 224 -26.12 -14.57 -9.04
CA ILE A 224 -27.51 -14.94 -8.74
C ILE A 224 -28.46 -13.79 -9.08
N GLU A 225 -28.14 -12.57 -8.66
CA GLU A 225 -28.94 -11.39 -8.96
C GLU A 225 -29.00 -11.07 -10.45
N ALA A 226 -27.87 -11.17 -11.17
CA ALA A 226 -27.84 -10.97 -12.61
C ALA A 226 -28.76 -11.98 -13.34
N MET A 227 -28.73 -13.25 -12.89
CA MET A 227 -29.60 -14.28 -13.48
C MET A 227 -31.08 -14.05 -13.14
N ARG A 228 -31.41 -13.63 -11.93
CA ARG A 228 -32.78 -13.28 -11.51
C ARG A 228 -33.39 -12.11 -12.31
N ARG A 229 -32.59 -11.18 -12.77
CA ARG A 229 -33.03 -10.03 -13.59
C ARG A 229 -33.32 -10.42 -15.05
N ARG A 230 -32.80 -11.55 -15.52
CA ARG A 230 -33.08 -12.01 -16.88
C ARG A 230 -34.55 -12.46 -17.03
N ARG A 231 -35.22 -11.98 -18.06
CA ARG A 231 -36.54 -12.43 -18.42
C ARG A 231 -36.43 -13.35 -19.63
N TRP A 232 -37.08 -14.49 -19.57
CA TRP A 232 -37.24 -15.36 -20.73
C TRP A 232 -38.51 -14.95 -21.46
N THR A 233 -38.38 -14.45 -22.68
CA THR A 233 -39.51 -14.03 -23.52
C THR A 233 -40.07 -15.17 -24.36
N GLY A 234 -39.55 -16.39 -24.24
CA GLY A 234 -39.93 -17.58 -25.02
C GLY A 234 -40.67 -18.66 -24.20
N ALA A 235 -41.25 -18.33 -23.05
CA ALA A 235 -42.09 -19.22 -22.24
C ALA A 235 -43.51 -18.70 -22.20
#